data_6acfefdd608ffd95cad837c99e6df004
#
_entry.id   6acfefdd608ffd95cad837c99e6df004
#
_cell.length_a   1.000
_cell.length_b   1.000
_cell.length_c   1.000
_cell.angle_alpha   90.00
_cell.angle_beta   90.00
_cell.angle_gamma   90.00
#
_symmetry.space_group_name_H-M   'P 1'
#
loop_
_entity.id
_entity.type
_entity.pdbx_description
1 polymer ?
#
loop_
_entity_poly.entity_id
_entity_poly.type
_entity_poly.pdbx_seq_one_letter_code
_entity_poly.pdbx_strand_id
1 'polypeptide(L)'
;MEMGEPDFRARSPWAALNDVENVSIAPLKESRVQSNITIPGSKSFTNRALIMAALAEGKSTLSGILKSDDSYWCIDALQKLGAAAEVSGDTVVMEGCGGSWPADNADLYIGAAGTIARFLPGALAVGAHGTFTVKASKRMSERPVQPLIEALQTLGAEVEYLEKEGFYPLRLQARGLKGGNVSISGKVSSQFISGLLLAGPYAKETLQVTIPDYIVQHAYVKITIDLMKQFGADVEYNEDLTEMKVPAGGYTGQNMALEADASTASYFMALAAINNGRIRINNLTMQTNQPDIYMVDIYEKMGCTVIKGEEFIEIQGVPQLKGDFEISMKEMSDQTLTLAAIAPFADGPITITDVEHIRHHESDRIHAACTELRKMGIKVQEFSDGLKVYPGTPVGVELHSYDDHRVAMALSLIGTKVPGVSIEDPGCVSKTCPTFYDLLAQLGVAVSYKRKKA
;
A
#
# COMPACT_ATOMS: atom_id res chain seq x y z
N MET A 1 -21.16 -9.67 7.09
CA MET A 1 -20.26 -8.94 8.01
C MET A 1 -20.87 -7.56 8.19
N GLU A 2 -21.23 -7.16 9.40
CA GLU A 2 -21.70 -5.80 9.64
C GLU A 2 -20.60 -4.83 9.19
N MET A 3 -20.97 -3.84 8.40
CA MET A 3 -20.08 -2.76 8.00
C MET A 3 -19.70 -1.99 9.25
N GLY A 4 -18.44 -2.11 9.69
CA GLY A 4 -17.96 -1.38 10.85
C GLY A 4 -17.91 0.11 10.58
N GLU A 5 -18.21 0.92 11.60
CA GLU A 5 -17.99 2.37 11.51
C GLU A 5 -16.51 2.67 11.21
N PRO A 6 -16.23 3.75 10.44
CA PRO A 6 -14.86 4.17 10.14
C PRO A 6 -14.04 4.41 11.41
N ASP A 7 -12.81 3.91 11.42
CA ASP A 7 -11.89 4.15 12.54
C ASP A 7 -11.16 5.50 12.38
N PHE A 8 -11.84 6.57 12.74
CA PHE A 8 -11.28 7.93 12.66
C PHE A 8 -10.00 8.12 13.48
N ARG A 9 -9.73 7.26 14.47
CA ARG A 9 -8.48 7.34 15.25
C ARG A 9 -7.27 6.89 14.43
N ALA A 10 -7.48 6.04 13.43
CA ALA A 10 -6.41 5.61 12.54
C ALA A 10 -5.98 6.68 11.54
N ARG A 11 -6.81 7.70 11.32
CA ARG A 11 -6.51 8.82 10.41
C ARG A 11 -5.60 9.82 11.10
N SER A 12 -4.61 10.27 10.36
CA SER A 12 -3.60 11.20 10.86
C SER A 12 -4.07 12.65 10.75
N PRO A 13 -3.35 13.60 11.38
CA PRO A 13 -3.55 15.03 11.14
C PRO A 13 -3.34 15.46 9.67
N TRP A 14 -2.74 14.62 8.83
CA TRP A 14 -2.61 14.88 7.39
C TRP A 14 -3.86 14.50 6.58
N ALA A 15 -4.84 13.86 7.19
CA ALA A 15 -6.11 13.53 6.55
C ALA A 15 -6.99 14.79 6.41
N ALA A 16 -7.27 15.19 5.17
CA ALA A 16 -7.96 16.43 4.87
C ALA A 16 -9.49 16.30 4.80
N LEU A 17 -10.04 15.10 4.71
CA LEU A 17 -11.46 14.86 4.43
C LEU A 17 -12.20 14.14 5.57
N ASN A 18 -11.71 14.23 6.80
CA ASN A 18 -12.33 13.56 7.97
C ASN A 18 -13.73 14.07 8.30
N ASP A 19 -14.01 15.34 7.98
CA ASP A 19 -15.31 16.00 8.17
C ASP A 19 -16.27 15.82 6.99
N VAL A 20 -15.85 15.08 5.93
CA VAL A 20 -16.67 14.83 4.76
C VAL A 20 -17.49 13.56 4.96
N GLU A 21 -18.80 13.66 4.77
CA GLU A 21 -19.75 12.56 4.83
C GLU A 21 -19.68 11.74 3.54
N ASN A 22 -19.81 12.41 2.40
CA ASN A 22 -19.62 11.81 1.10
C ASN A 22 -19.08 12.79 0.05
N VAL A 23 -18.53 12.23 -1.00
CA VAL A 23 -18.07 12.94 -2.18
C VAL A 23 -18.89 12.51 -3.39
N SER A 24 -19.41 13.48 -4.13
CA SER A 24 -20.09 13.24 -5.41
C SER A 24 -19.13 13.52 -6.55
N ILE A 25 -19.13 12.63 -7.52
CA ILE A 25 -18.26 12.68 -8.70
C ILE A 25 -19.14 12.80 -9.92
N ALA A 26 -18.93 13.84 -10.73
CA ALA A 26 -19.68 14.05 -11.95
C ALA A 26 -18.86 13.62 -13.17
N PRO A 27 -19.52 13.13 -14.22
CA PRO A 27 -18.86 12.80 -15.48
C PRO A 27 -18.05 13.98 -16.02
N LEU A 28 -16.96 13.66 -16.72
CA LEU A 28 -16.17 14.65 -17.43
C LEU A 28 -17.02 15.50 -18.36
N LYS A 29 -16.87 16.81 -18.28
CA LYS A 29 -17.63 17.76 -19.14
C LYS A 29 -17.13 17.72 -20.60
N GLU A 30 -15.84 17.49 -20.77
CA GLU A 30 -15.23 17.33 -22.09
C GLU A 30 -15.31 15.87 -22.53
N SER A 31 -15.50 15.66 -23.82
CA SER A 31 -15.64 14.32 -24.39
C SER A 31 -14.41 13.43 -24.20
N ARG A 32 -13.25 14.03 -23.88
CA ARG A 32 -11.98 13.34 -23.66
C ARG A 32 -11.09 14.08 -22.70
N VAL A 33 -10.54 13.40 -21.73
CA VAL A 33 -9.42 13.92 -20.91
C VAL A 33 -8.15 13.95 -21.75
N GLN A 34 -7.41 15.08 -21.68
CA GLN A 34 -6.12 15.26 -22.35
C GLN A 34 -5.20 15.97 -21.37
N SER A 35 -4.43 15.24 -20.56
CA SER A 35 -3.68 15.86 -19.47
C SER A 35 -2.38 15.14 -19.17
N ASN A 36 -1.50 15.86 -18.49
CA ASN A 36 -0.32 15.31 -17.84
C ASN A 36 -0.51 15.44 -16.32
N ILE A 37 -0.05 14.45 -15.58
CA ILE A 37 -0.20 14.41 -14.13
C ILE A 37 1.11 13.97 -13.47
N THR A 38 1.40 14.50 -12.29
CA THR A 38 2.49 14.07 -11.42
C THR A 38 1.88 13.32 -10.25
N ILE A 39 2.35 12.12 -9.99
CA ILE A 39 1.82 11.21 -8.98
C ILE A 39 2.60 11.36 -7.68
N PRO A 40 1.93 11.34 -6.52
CA PRO A 40 2.59 11.31 -5.21
C PRO A 40 3.55 10.13 -5.03
N GLY A 41 4.45 10.23 -4.07
CA GLY A 41 5.42 9.20 -3.75
C GLY A 41 4.80 7.85 -3.40
N SER A 42 5.59 6.79 -3.60
CA SER A 42 5.18 5.42 -3.28
C SER A 42 5.11 5.19 -1.77
N LYS A 43 3.98 4.65 -1.30
CA LYS A 43 3.82 4.20 0.08
C LYS A 43 4.85 3.14 0.45
N SER A 44 5.05 2.16 -0.42
CA SER A 44 5.96 1.03 -0.17
C SER A 44 7.41 1.46 -0.02
N PHE A 45 7.87 2.40 -0.85
CA PHE A 45 9.22 2.97 -0.72
C PHE A 45 9.32 3.87 0.51
N THR A 46 8.35 4.75 0.72
CA THR A 46 8.35 5.70 1.84
C THR A 46 8.48 4.99 3.18
N ASN A 47 7.63 4.02 3.47
CA ASN A 47 7.63 3.36 4.78
C ASN A 47 8.89 2.53 5.02
N ARG A 48 9.43 1.89 3.98
CA ARG A 48 10.70 1.16 4.06
C ARG A 48 11.87 2.10 4.31
N ALA A 49 11.97 3.16 3.52
CA ALA A 49 13.06 4.13 3.62
C ALA A 49 13.07 4.85 4.98
N LEU A 50 11.92 5.19 5.53
CA LEU A 50 11.81 5.80 6.87
C LEU A 50 12.37 4.89 7.96
N ILE A 51 12.02 3.61 7.95
CA ILE A 51 12.55 2.65 8.94
C ILE A 51 14.07 2.46 8.78
N MET A 52 14.54 2.29 7.53
CA MET A 52 15.97 2.12 7.27
C MET A 52 16.78 3.37 7.68
N ALA A 53 16.25 4.56 7.34
CA ALA A 53 16.89 5.83 7.71
C ALA A 53 16.95 6.03 9.23
N ALA A 54 15.91 5.63 9.96
CA ALA A 54 15.89 5.72 11.41
C ALA A 54 16.88 4.75 12.09
N LEU A 55 17.06 3.56 11.51
CA LEU A 55 18.03 2.58 11.99
C LEU A 55 19.48 2.90 11.56
N ALA A 56 19.67 3.65 10.50
CA ALA A 56 20.97 3.90 9.88
C ALA A 56 21.93 4.66 10.83
N GLU A 57 23.22 4.53 10.57
CA GLU A 57 24.22 5.44 11.10
C GLU A 57 24.29 6.68 10.20
N GLY A 58 24.18 7.87 10.81
CA GLY A 58 24.26 9.15 10.13
C GLY A 58 22.93 9.68 9.63
N LYS A 59 23.02 10.72 8.82
CA LYS A 59 21.90 11.52 8.35
C LYS A 59 21.38 11.02 7.01
N SER A 60 20.07 10.99 6.85
CA SER A 60 19.39 10.73 5.58
C SER A 60 18.49 11.89 5.19
N THR A 61 18.42 12.19 3.90
CA THR A 61 17.45 13.11 3.31
C THR A 61 16.61 12.36 2.28
N LEU A 62 15.34 12.18 2.58
CA LEU A 62 14.39 11.46 1.74
C LEU A 62 13.43 12.47 1.10
N SER A 63 13.52 12.67 -0.21
CA SER A 63 12.62 13.53 -0.97
C SER A 63 11.57 12.71 -1.72
N GLY A 64 10.41 13.32 -2.00
CA GLY A 64 9.30 12.64 -2.67
C GLY A 64 8.61 11.59 -1.80
N ILE A 65 8.60 11.76 -0.48
CA ILE A 65 7.84 10.88 0.39
C ILE A 65 6.35 11.01 0.13
N LEU A 66 5.62 9.94 0.36
CA LEU A 66 4.17 9.99 0.44
C LEU A 66 3.75 10.52 1.82
N LYS A 67 3.05 11.66 1.85
CA LYS A 67 2.39 12.16 3.06
C LYS A 67 1.01 11.52 3.18
N SER A 68 0.91 10.47 3.96
CA SER A 68 -0.30 9.67 4.19
C SER A 68 -0.43 9.32 5.66
N ASP A 69 -1.53 8.68 6.04
CA ASP A 69 -1.69 8.20 7.42
C ASP A 69 -0.58 7.22 7.80
N ASP A 70 -0.26 6.29 6.90
CA ASP A 70 0.77 5.28 7.17
C ASP A 70 2.14 5.92 7.44
N SER A 71 2.56 6.89 6.65
CA SER A 71 3.84 7.58 6.84
C SER A 71 3.83 8.51 8.05
N TYR A 72 2.69 9.15 8.35
CA TYR A 72 2.55 9.95 9.57
C TYR A 72 2.78 9.10 10.83
N TRP A 73 2.06 7.98 10.95
CA TRP A 73 2.20 7.11 12.11
C TRP A 73 3.58 6.45 12.20
N CYS A 74 4.22 6.21 11.06
CA CYS A 74 5.61 5.77 11.03
C CYS A 74 6.54 6.83 11.63
N ILE A 75 6.47 8.06 11.16
CA ILE A 75 7.31 9.16 11.64
C ILE A 75 7.03 9.45 13.12
N ASP A 76 5.78 9.48 13.55
CA ASP A 76 5.38 9.66 14.95
C ASP A 76 6.01 8.58 15.85
N ALA A 77 5.94 7.32 15.45
CA ALA A 77 6.55 6.22 16.19
C ALA A 77 8.08 6.38 16.28
N LEU A 78 8.74 6.71 15.17
CA LEU A 78 10.19 6.90 15.12
C LEU A 78 10.64 8.08 15.99
N GLN A 79 9.90 9.18 15.99
CA GLN A 79 10.16 10.34 16.85
C GLN A 79 10.01 9.98 18.34
N LYS A 80 8.99 9.20 18.71
CA LYS A 80 8.79 8.70 20.08
C LYS A 80 9.91 7.74 20.54
N LEU A 81 10.52 7.04 19.60
CA LEU A 81 11.72 6.22 19.85
C LEU A 81 13.00 7.04 19.99
N GLY A 82 12.93 8.34 19.73
CA GLY A 82 14.05 9.27 19.87
C GLY A 82 14.79 9.56 18.56
N ALA A 83 14.31 9.10 17.42
CA ALA A 83 14.88 9.50 16.14
C ALA A 83 14.55 10.97 15.84
N ALA A 84 15.56 11.76 15.43
CA ALA A 84 15.34 13.12 15.01
C ALA A 84 14.85 13.13 13.55
N ALA A 85 13.56 13.39 13.34
CA ALA A 85 12.94 13.44 12.03
C ALA A 85 12.24 14.79 11.84
N GLU A 86 12.62 15.51 10.79
CA GLU A 86 12.02 16.78 10.39
C GLU A 86 11.35 16.63 9.03
N VAL A 87 10.08 17.03 8.93
CA VAL A 87 9.28 16.98 7.72
C VAL A 87 9.08 18.38 7.17
N SER A 88 9.48 18.59 5.92
CA SER A 88 9.26 19.83 5.18
C SER A 88 8.73 19.51 3.78
N GLY A 89 7.48 19.89 3.50
CA GLY A 89 6.84 19.50 2.24
C GLY A 89 6.75 17.98 2.11
N ASP A 90 7.33 17.45 1.06
CA ASP A 90 7.46 16.01 0.79
C ASP A 90 8.88 15.46 1.10
N THR A 91 9.65 16.19 1.90
CA THR A 91 11.01 15.80 2.27
C THR A 91 11.10 15.53 3.77
N VAL A 92 11.76 14.44 4.14
CA VAL A 92 12.11 14.10 5.51
C VAL A 92 13.62 14.09 5.66
N VAL A 93 14.10 14.82 6.65
CA VAL A 93 15.50 14.75 7.12
C VAL A 93 15.52 13.94 8.41
N MET A 94 16.27 12.84 8.42
CA MET A 94 16.32 11.88 9.52
C MET A 94 17.75 11.72 10.01
N GLU A 95 17.98 11.92 11.31
CA GLU A 95 19.22 11.46 11.96
C GLU A 95 18.97 10.06 12.50
N GLY A 96 19.71 9.08 12.01
CA GLY A 96 19.55 7.69 12.38
C GLY A 96 20.16 7.37 13.74
N CYS A 97 19.72 6.28 14.36
CA CYS A 97 20.16 5.86 15.70
C CYS A 97 21.25 4.78 15.71
N GLY A 98 21.71 4.32 14.53
CA GLY A 98 22.73 3.27 14.44
C GLY A 98 22.29 1.92 15.03
N GLY A 99 20.99 1.63 15.01
CA GLY A 99 20.42 0.39 15.56
C GLY A 99 20.18 0.40 17.08
N SER A 100 20.37 1.54 17.75
CA SER A 100 20.12 1.69 19.19
C SER A 100 19.17 2.86 19.44
N TRP A 101 17.92 2.55 19.79
CA TRP A 101 16.91 3.58 20.04
C TRP A 101 17.29 4.41 21.27
N PRO A 102 17.25 5.77 21.20
CA PRO A 102 17.50 6.63 22.35
C PRO A 102 16.51 6.45 23.50
N ALA A 103 15.26 6.09 23.22
CA ALA A 103 14.23 5.90 24.22
C ALA A 103 14.35 4.53 24.91
N ASP A 104 14.28 4.50 26.24
CA ASP A 104 14.25 3.28 27.06
C ASP A 104 12.86 2.63 27.09
N ASN A 105 11.82 3.42 26.84
CA ASN A 105 10.44 2.96 26.73
C ASN A 105 9.61 3.93 25.86
N ALA A 106 8.59 3.41 25.23
CA ALA A 106 7.63 4.20 24.49
C ALA A 106 6.30 3.45 24.32
N ASP A 107 5.22 4.22 24.29
CA ASP A 107 3.90 3.79 23.85
C ASP A 107 3.66 4.29 22.44
N LEU A 108 3.58 3.36 21.50
CA LEU A 108 3.50 3.64 20.07
C LEU A 108 2.10 3.30 19.55
N TYR A 109 1.55 4.17 18.71
CA TYR A 109 0.32 3.92 17.97
C TYR A 109 0.63 3.99 16.48
N ILE A 110 0.25 2.95 15.75
CA ILE A 110 0.59 2.80 14.32
C ILE A 110 -0.63 2.91 13.39
N GLY A 111 -1.78 3.28 13.91
CA GLY A 111 -3.01 3.41 13.11
C GLY A 111 -3.37 2.12 12.41
N ALA A 112 -3.80 2.24 11.15
CA ALA A 112 -4.11 1.12 10.27
C ALA A 112 -2.93 0.76 9.32
N ALA A 113 -1.72 1.21 9.63
CA ALA A 113 -0.54 1.09 8.78
C ALA A 113 -0.03 -0.37 8.71
N GLY A 114 -0.50 -1.12 7.74
CA GLY A 114 -0.15 -2.53 7.57
C GLY A 114 1.35 -2.79 7.39
N THR A 115 2.05 -1.91 6.68
CA THR A 115 3.51 -1.98 6.50
C THR A 115 4.24 -1.74 7.82
N ILE A 116 3.86 -0.70 8.56
CA ILE A 116 4.51 -0.38 9.83
C ILE A 116 4.27 -1.46 10.87
N ALA A 117 3.06 -2.04 10.89
CA ALA A 117 2.73 -3.16 11.75
C ALA A 117 3.64 -4.38 11.52
N ARG A 118 4.25 -4.52 10.35
CA ARG A 118 5.14 -5.64 10.00
C ARG A 118 6.62 -5.25 10.00
N PHE A 119 6.94 -3.97 9.87
CA PHE A 119 8.35 -3.53 9.86
C PHE A 119 8.84 -3.11 11.25
N LEU A 120 7.98 -2.48 12.03
CA LEU A 120 8.35 -1.93 13.33
C LEU A 120 8.78 -3.00 14.35
N PRO A 121 8.13 -4.17 14.49
CA PRO A 121 8.56 -5.17 15.48
C PRO A 121 10.02 -5.60 15.32
N GLY A 122 10.47 -5.86 14.08
CA GLY A 122 11.87 -6.17 13.80
C GLY A 122 12.80 -5.00 14.16
N ALA A 123 12.43 -3.79 13.75
CA ALA A 123 13.19 -2.58 14.04
C ALA A 123 13.31 -2.29 15.55
N LEU A 124 12.29 -2.60 16.34
CA LEU A 124 12.33 -2.50 17.80
C LEU A 124 13.22 -3.56 18.42
N ALA A 125 13.16 -4.79 17.90
CA ALA A 125 13.87 -5.94 18.45
C ALA A 125 15.40 -5.86 18.28
N VAL A 126 15.91 -5.09 17.32
CA VAL A 126 17.36 -4.93 17.11
C VAL A 126 18.02 -4.11 18.21
N GLY A 127 17.31 -3.24 18.91
CA GLY A 127 17.81 -2.45 20.02
C GLY A 127 18.38 -3.31 21.15
N ALA A 128 19.43 -2.84 21.80
CA ALA A 128 20.05 -3.56 22.92
C ALA A 128 19.24 -3.50 24.21
N HIS A 129 18.36 -2.52 24.35
CA HIS A 129 17.52 -2.26 25.53
C HIS A 129 16.24 -1.54 25.14
N GLY A 130 15.31 -1.48 26.05
CA GLY A 130 14.05 -0.76 25.93
C GLY A 130 12.84 -1.66 25.97
N THR A 131 11.72 -1.12 26.43
CA THR A 131 10.41 -1.78 26.47
C THR A 131 9.41 -0.91 25.72
N PHE A 132 8.83 -1.48 24.67
CA PHE A 132 7.96 -0.75 23.75
C PHE A 132 6.59 -1.42 23.67
N THR A 133 5.54 -0.63 23.88
CA THR A 133 4.15 -1.07 23.69
C THR A 133 3.67 -0.51 22.36
N VAL A 134 3.15 -1.39 21.51
CA VAL A 134 2.64 -1.01 20.19
C VAL A 134 1.16 -1.33 20.10
N LYS A 135 0.37 -0.30 19.84
CA LYS A 135 -1.09 -0.37 19.61
C LYS A 135 -1.40 -0.03 18.17
N ALA A 136 -2.46 -0.63 17.67
CA ALA A 136 -2.95 -0.40 16.31
C ALA A 136 -4.44 -0.08 16.31
N SER A 137 -4.97 0.32 15.15
CA SER A 137 -6.40 0.48 14.92
C SER A 137 -7.15 -0.83 15.12
N LYS A 138 -8.48 -0.76 15.31
CA LYS A 138 -9.34 -1.93 15.44
C LYS A 138 -9.09 -2.92 14.27
N ARG A 139 -9.18 -2.45 13.03
CA ARG A 139 -9.00 -3.31 11.85
C ARG A 139 -7.59 -3.89 11.76
N MET A 140 -6.55 -3.12 12.09
CA MET A 140 -5.19 -3.64 12.09
C MET A 140 -4.97 -4.70 13.17
N SER A 141 -5.63 -4.56 14.32
CA SER A 141 -5.62 -5.54 15.41
C SER A 141 -6.39 -6.82 15.10
N GLU A 142 -7.19 -6.85 14.04
CA GLU A 142 -7.84 -8.06 13.51
C GLU A 142 -6.98 -8.79 12.46
N ARG A 143 -5.88 -8.18 12.01
CA ARG A 143 -4.97 -8.73 10.99
C ARG A 143 -3.79 -9.42 11.65
N PRO A 144 -3.40 -10.63 11.19
CA PRO A 144 -2.38 -11.43 11.87
C PRO A 144 -0.99 -10.77 11.76
N VAL A 145 -0.19 -10.95 12.81
CA VAL A 145 1.23 -10.62 12.86
C VAL A 145 2.07 -11.80 13.37
N GLN A 146 1.41 -12.88 13.78
CA GLN A 146 2.03 -14.05 14.40
C GLN A 146 3.23 -14.61 13.63
N PRO A 147 3.19 -14.83 12.30
CA PRO A 147 4.32 -15.43 11.59
C PRO A 147 5.61 -14.63 11.75
N LEU A 148 5.52 -13.30 11.75
CA LEU A 148 6.67 -12.43 11.97
C LEU A 148 7.17 -12.53 13.42
N ILE A 149 6.26 -12.47 14.39
CA ILE A 149 6.63 -12.50 15.81
C ILE A 149 7.29 -13.84 16.17
N GLU A 150 6.79 -14.95 15.70
CA GLU A 150 7.41 -16.26 15.89
C GLU A 150 8.81 -16.33 15.29
N ALA A 151 9.01 -15.79 14.09
CA ALA A 151 10.33 -15.67 13.48
C ALA A 151 11.29 -14.81 14.31
N LEU A 152 10.85 -13.65 14.78
CA LEU A 152 11.64 -12.78 15.65
C LEU A 152 11.97 -13.45 17.00
N GLN A 153 11.03 -14.18 17.59
CA GLN A 153 11.25 -14.95 18.83
C GLN A 153 12.26 -16.06 18.63
N THR A 154 12.26 -16.74 17.48
CA THR A 154 13.30 -17.71 17.12
C THR A 154 14.69 -17.08 17.10
N LEU A 155 14.77 -15.80 16.73
CA LEU A 155 16.02 -15.02 16.71
C LEU A 155 16.34 -14.37 18.08
N GLY A 156 15.56 -14.63 19.11
CA GLY A 156 15.79 -14.19 20.49
C GLY A 156 15.02 -12.94 20.91
N ALA A 157 14.08 -12.44 20.11
CA ALA A 157 13.20 -11.35 20.51
C ALA A 157 12.25 -11.77 21.64
N GLU A 158 11.96 -10.87 22.57
CA GLU A 158 10.97 -11.03 23.61
C GLU A 158 9.73 -10.19 23.29
N VAL A 159 8.63 -10.87 22.95
CA VAL A 159 7.36 -10.23 22.57
C VAL A 159 6.22 -10.88 23.35
N GLU A 160 5.37 -10.02 23.93
CA GLU A 160 4.15 -10.39 24.63
C GLU A 160 2.93 -9.87 23.86
N TYR A 161 1.96 -10.72 23.64
CA TYR A 161 0.64 -10.32 23.16
C TYR A 161 -0.20 -9.83 24.35
N LEU A 162 -0.67 -8.56 24.29
CA LEU A 162 -1.34 -7.96 25.44
C LEU A 162 -2.84 -8.32 25.52
N GLU A 163 -3.43 -8.76 24.43
CA GLU A 163 -4.85 -9.15 24.36
C GLU A 163 -5.01 -10.51 23.71
N LYS A 164 -4.97 -10.59 22.39
CA LYS A 164 -5.18 -11.83 21.63
C LYS A 164 -3.87 -12.30 21.00
N GLU A 165 -3.52 -13.55 21.23
CA GLU A 165 -2.35 -14.19 20.63
C GLU A 165 -2.37 -14.08 19.10
N GLY A 166 -1.24 -13.67 18.52
CA GLY A 166 -1.06 -13.48 17.09
C GLY A 166 -1.48 -12.13 16.55
N PHE A 167 -1.95 -11.21 17.40
CA PHE A 167 -2.52 -9.92 17.01
C PHE A 167 -2.02 -8.77 17.88
N TYR A 168 -2.15 -7.54 17.39
CA TYR A 168 -1.93 -6.33 18.18
C TYR A 168 -2.99 -6.20 19.28
N PRO A 169 -2.72 -5.52 20.41
CA PRO A 169 -1.47 -4.83 20.78
C PRO A 169 -0.37 -5.77 21.29
N LEU A 170 0.89 -5.31 21.13
CA LEU A 170 2.10 -6.03 21.51
C LEU A 170 2.92 -5.24 22.54
N ARG A 171 3.63 -5.94 23.42
CA ARG A 171 4.76 -5.39 24.16
C ARG A 171 6.03 -6.12 23.75
N LEU A 172 7.05 -5.35 23.37
CA LEU A 172 8.34 -5.87 22.93
C LEU A 172 9.42 -5.37 23.88
N GLN A 173 10.23 -6.28 24.38
CA GLN A 173 11.43 -5.96 25.15
C GLN A 173 12.65 -6.14 24.25
N ALA A 174 13.34 -5.06 23.94
CA ALA A 174 14.52 -5.09 23.09
C ALA A 174 15.72 -5.68 23.83
N ARG A 175 16.36 -6.68 23.22
CA ARG A 175 17.58 -7.34 23.72
C ARG A 175 18.55 -7.69 22.60
N GLY A 176 18.33 -7.13 21.42
CA GLY A 176 19.02 -7.50 20.19
C GLY A 176 18.49 -8.80 19.57
N LEU A 177 18.94 -9.07 18.37
CA LEU A 177 18.66 -10.31 17.64
C LEU A 177 19.94 -11.12 17.50
N LYS A 178 19.84 -12.43 17.69
CA LYS A 178 21.00 -13.34 17.57
C LYS A 178 21.45 -13.53 16.14
N GLY A 179 20.49 -13.66 15.21
CA GLY A 179 20.72 -14.15 13.87
C GLY A 179 20.58 -15.66 13.77
N GLY A 180 21.14 -16.26 12.72
CA GLY A 180 21.01 -17.68 12.44
C GLY A 180 19.83 -18.03 11.53
N ASN A 181 19.39 -19.27 11.55
CA ASN A 181 18.39 -19.79 10.62
C ASN A 181 16.96 -19.55 11.12
N VAL A 182 16.10 -19.10 10.22
CA VAL A 182 14.68 -18.93 10.48
C VAL A 182 13.87 -19.30 9.23
N SER A 183 12.72 -19.94 9.45
CA SER A 183 11.74 -20.24 8.40
C SER A 183 10.50 -19.39 8.59
N ILE A 184 9.98 -18.84 7.52
CA ILE A 184 8.76 -18.01 7.53
C ILE A 184 7.95 -18.24 6.26
N SER A 185 6.63 -18.43 6.40
CA SER A 185 5.73 -18.59 5.25
C SER A 185 5.50 -17.28 4.51
N GLY A 186 5.46 -17.37 3.18
CA GLY A 186 5.10 -16.25 2.29
C GLY A 186 3.64 -16.21 1.84
N LYS A 187 2.81 -17.17 2.26
CA LYS A 187 1.42 -17.33 1.76
C LYS A 187 0.46 -16.22 2.17
N VAL A 188 0.67 -15.62 3.35
CA VAL A 188 -0.27 -14.63 3.91
C VAL A 188 0.13 -13.21 3.51
N SER A 189 1.41 -12.89 3.62
CA SER A 189 1.89 -11.54 3.32
C SER A 189 3.41 -11.52 3.11
N SER A 190 3.85 -10.93 2.02
CA SER A 190 5.28 -10.61 1.79
C SER A 190 5.85 -9.61 2.80
N GLN A 191 5.00 -8.86 3.50
CA GLN A 191 5.42 -7.87 4.50
C GLN A 191 6.08 -8.51 5.72
N PHE A 192 5.70 -9.74 6.10
CA PHE A 192 6.37 -10.47 7.18
C PHE A 192 7.83 -10.74 6.84
N ILE A 193 8.10 -11.17 5.62
CA ILE A 193 9.44 -11.42 5.12
C ILE A 193 10.24 -10.11 5.08
N SER A 194 9.66 -9.05 4.52
CA SER A 194 10.29 -7.72 4.47
C SER A 194 10.64 -7.20 5.86
N GLY A 195 9.73 -7.33 6.83
CA GLY A 195 9.98 -6.90 8.21
C GLY A 195 11.12 -7.66 8.89
N LEU A 196 11.25 -8.94 8.59
CA LEU A 196 12.35 -9.76 9.07
C LEU A 196 13.69 -9.38 8.42
N LEU A 197 13.71 -9.21 7.10
CA LEU A 197 14.91 -8.81 6.35
C LEU A 197 15.42 -7.44 6.79
N LEU A 198 14.52 -6.46 6.99
CA LEU A 198 14.86 -5.11 7.45
C LEU A 198 15.67 -5.09 8.75
N ALA A 199 15.38 -6.00 9.66
CA ALA A 199 16.06 -6.13 10.93
C ALA A 199 17.40 -6.89 10.83
N GLY A 200 17.55 -7.72 9.79
CA GLY A 200 18.68 -8.64 9.62
C GLY A 200 20.07 -8.02 9.74
N PRO A 201 20.35 -6.83 9.14
CA PRO A 201 21.68 -6.20 9.22
C PRO A 201 22.15 -5.87 10.65
N TYR A 202 21.23 -5.81 11.60
CA TYR A 202 21.54 -5.55 13.02
C TYR A 202 21.56 -6.81 13.89
N ALA A 203 21.35 -7.98 13.33
CA ALA A 203 21.56 -9.23 14.04
C ALA A 203 23.05 -9.45 14.35
N LYS A 204 23.36 -10.16 15.42
CA LYS A 204 24.75 -10.44 15.84
C LYS A 204 25.49 -11.34 14.85
N GLU A 205 24.76 -12.25 14.22
CA GLU A 205 25.24 -13.20 13.21
C GLU A 205 24.41 -13.06 11.95
N THR A 206 24.92 -13.58 10.84
CA THR A 206 24.19 -13.62 9.56
C THR A 206 22.83 -14.26 9.75
N LEU A 207 21.79 -13.56 9.33
CA LEU A 207 20.42 -14.07 9.25
C LEU A 207 20.25 -14.91 8.01
N GLN A 208 19.77 -16.14 8.14
CA GLN A 208 19.39 -17.01 7.02
C GLN A 208 17.89 -17.25 7.04
N VAL A 209 17.21 -16.82 6.00
CA VAL A 209 15.75 -16.92 5.88
C VAL A 209 15.41 -17.97 4.83
N THR A 210 14.58 -18.95 5.21
CA THR A 210 14.02 -19.94 4.31
C THR A 210 12.51 -19.76 4.20
N ILE A 211 12.00 -19.77 2.97
CA ILE A 211 10.56 -19.73 2.68
C ILE A 211 10.16 -21.13 2.24
N PRO A 212 9.36 -21.87 3.06
CA PRO A 212 9.02 -23.27 2.79
C PRO A 212 7.96 -23.45 1.70
N ASP A 213 7.34 -22.37 1.29
CA ASP A 213 6.22 -22.37 0.36
C ASP A 213 6.42 -21.35 -0.78
N TYR A 214 5.44 -20.48 -1.05
CA TYR A 214 5.55 -19.42 -2.04
C TYR A 214 5.30 -18.05 -1.39
N ILE A 215 5.68 -16.98 -2.09
CA ILE A 215 5.51 -15.61 -1.60
C ILE A 215 4.42 -14.92 -2.42
N VAL A 216 3.33 -14.50 -1.77
CA VAL A 216 2.35 -13.62 -2.38
C VAL A 216 2.96 -12.24 -2.58
N GLN A 217 2.74 -11.62 -3.75
CA GLN A 217 3.30 -10.30 -4.07
C GLN A 217 4.83 -10.23 -3.83
N HIS A 218 5.56 -11.22 -4.34
CA HIS A 218 7.01 -11.40 -4.11
C HIS A 218 7.84 -10.16 -4.50
N ALA A 219 7.37 -9.34 -5.44
CA ALA A 219 8.05 -8.12 -5.88
C ALA A 219 8.33 -7.13 -4.72
N TYR A 220 7.50 -7.12 -3.69
CA TYR A 220 7.73 -6.25 -2.51
C TYR A 220 8.90 -6.72 -1.65
N VAL A 221 9.21 -8.00 -1.64
CA VAL A 221 10.45 -8.51 -1.01
C VAL A 221 11.66 -8.00 -1.79
N LYS A 222 11.59 -8.02 -3.12
CA LYS A 222 12.66 -7.50 -3.98
C LYS A 222 12.87 -6.00 -3.78
N ILE A 223 11.81 -5.20 -3.68
CA ILE A 223 11.88 -3.77 -3.34
C ILE A 223 12.58 -3.57 -2.01
N THR A 224 12.29 -4.39 -1.01
CA THR A 224 12.96 -4.33 0.29
C THR A 224 14.45 -4.58 0.15
N ILE A 225 14.85 -5.63 -0.55
CA ILE A 225 16.26 -5.98 -0.79
C ILE A 225 17.00 -4.85 -1.53
N ASP A 226 16.39 -4.29 -2.57
CA ASP A 226 16.99 -3.22 -3.36
C ASP A 226 17.19 -1.93 -2.54
N LEU A 227 16.24 -1.57 -1.68
CA LEU A 227 16.39 -0.45 -0.75
C LEU A 227 17.44 -0.74 0.34
N MET A 228 17.47 -1.94 0.89
CA MET A 228 18.51 -2.34 1.85
C MET A 228 19.89 -2.15 1.24
N LYS A 229 20.07 -2.55 -0.02
CA LYS A 229 21.33 -2.35 -0.75
C LYS A 229 21.69 -0.87 -0.91
N GLN A 230 20.71 -0.02 -1.22
CA GLN A 230 20.93 1.43 -1.30
C GLN A 230 21.36 2.02 0.06
N PHE A 231 20.88 1.48 1.17
CA PHE A 231 21.32 1.85 2.52
C PHE A 231 22.59 1.12 2.99
N GLY A 232 23.26 0.38 2.09
CA GLY A 232 24.57 -0.23 2.35
C GLY A 232 24.53 -1.64 2.94
N ALA A 233 23.37 -2.30 2.96
CA ALA A 233 23.22 -3.68 3.43
C ALA A 233 22.98 -4.63 2.25
N ASP A 234 23.87 -5.59 2.09
CA ASP A 234 23.73 -6.62 1.04
C ASP A 234 22.86 -7.77 1.53
N VAL A 235 22.09 -8.33 0.59
CA VAL A 235 21.33 -9.57 0.78
C VAL A 235 21.67 -10.52 -0.34
N GLU A 236 22.13 -11.73 0.01
CA GLU A 236 22.29 -12.83 -0.94
C GLU A 236 20.94 -13.57 -1.03
N TYR A 237 20.51 -13.92 -2.23
CA TYR A 237 19.25 -14.62 -2.44
C TYR A 237 19.27 -15.46 -3.71
N ASN A 238 18.48 -16.56 -3.71
CA ASN A 238 18.23 -17.34 -4.90
C ASN A 238 17.14 -16.70 -5.78
N GLU A 239 17.00 -17.18 -7.01
CA GLU A 239 16.09 -16.62 -8.02
C GLU A 239 14.63 -16.54 -7.52
N ASP A 240 14.17 -17.55 -6.80
CA ASP A 240 12.79 -17.65 -6.29
C ASP A 240 12.57 -16.91 -4.97
N LEU A 241 13.59 -16.25 -4.40
CA LEU A 241 13.55 -15.61 -3.07
C LEU A 241 13.15 -16.58 -1.93
N THR A 242 13.34 -17.88 -2.12
CA THR A 242 13.02 -18.88 -1.09
C THR A 242 14.17 -19.09 -0.10
N GLU A 243 15.37 -18.66 -0.45
CA GLU A 243 16.54 -18.64 0.41
C GLU A 243 17.22 -17.29 0.35
N MET A 244 17.38 -16.66 1.50
CA MET A 244 17.98 -15.33 1.63
C MET A 244 18.96 -15.31 2.80
N LYS A 245 20.09 -14.61 2.62
CA LYS A 245 21.08 -14.38 3.67
C LYS A 245 21.32 -12.89 3.83
N VAL A 246 21.28 -12.43 5.06
CA VAL A 246 21.51 -11.02 5.44
C VAL A 246 22.71 -10.97 6.37
N PRO A 247 23.89 -10.53 5.88
CA PRO A 247 25.05 -10.33 6.73
C PRO A 247 24.81 -9.22 7.75
N ALA A 248 25.44 -9.31 8.91
CA ALA A 248 25.51 -8.23 9.86
C ALA A 248 26.30 -7.04 9.29
N GLY A 249 25.93 -5.79 9.64
CA GLY A 249 26.62 -4.60 9.15
C GLY A 249 25.88 -3.29 9.34
N GLY A 250 24.57 -3.34 9.55
CA GLY A 250 23.72 -2.15 9.71
C GLY A 250 23.47 -1.39 8.41
N TYR A 251 22.84 -0.22 8.54
CA TYR A 251 22.57 0.72 7.45
C TYR A 251 23.40 1.99 7.59
N THR A 252 23.65 2.65 6.47
CA THR A 252 24.29 3.98 6.40
C THR A 252 23.31 4.98 5.83
N GLY A 253 23.23 6.17 6.42
CA GLY A 253 22.35 7.25 5.99
C GLY A 253 22.54 7.60 4.50
N GLN A 254 21.43 7.90 3.82
CA GLN A 254 21.40 8.16 2.37
C GLN A 254 20.59 9.41 2.03
N ASN A 255 21.00 10.06 0.95
CA ASN A 255 20.19 11.07 0.29
C ASN A 255 19.57 10.45 -0.94
N MET A 256 18.24 10.34 -0.97
CA MET A 256 17.54 9.73 -2.09
C MET A 256 16.20 10.39 -2.40
N ALA A 257 15.82 10.36 -3.67
CA ALA A 257 14.49 10.67 -4.14
C ALA A 257 13.69 9.36 -4.27
N LEU A 258 12.50 9.32 -3.69
CA LEU A 258 11.63 8.15 -3.75
C LEU A 258 10.78 8.17 -5.01
N GLU A 259 10.48 6.99 -5.54
CA GLU A 259 9.66 6.83 -6.75
C GLU A 259 8.20 7.24 -6.52
N ALA A 260 7.51 7.62 -7.60
CA ALA A 260 6.06 7.78 -7.64
C ALA A 260 5.34 6.45 -7.39
N ASP A 261 4.12 6.52 -6.85
CA ASP A 261 3.31 5.34 -6.54
C ASP A 261 2.64 4.77 -7.79
N ALA A 262 3.07 3.60 -8.24
CA ALA A 262 2.50 2.93 -9.40
C ALA A 262 1.05 2.50 -9.19
N SER A 263 0.65 2.17 -7.96
CA SER A 263 -0.74 1.82 -7.62
C SER A 263 -1.65 3.03 -7.81
N THR A 264 -1.24 4.20 -7.32
CA THR A 264 -1.97 5.46 -7.49
C THR A 264 -2.02 5.87 -8.97
N ALA A 265 -0.92 5.77 -9.69
CA ALA A 265 -0.86 6.06 -11.13
C ALA A 265 -1.88 5.25 -11.92
N SER A 266 -2.10 3.99 -11.54
CA SER A 266 -3.03 3.08 -12.23
C SER A 266 -4.48 3.56 -12.21
N TYR A 267 -4.94 4.24 -11.16
CA TYR A 267 -6.29 4.84 -11.13
C TYR A 267 -6.47 5.88 -12.24
N PHE A 268 -5.47 6.71 -12.45
CA PHE A 268 -5.51 7.76 -13.49
C PHE A 268 -5.37 7.19 -14.90
N MET A 269 -4.59 6.11 -15.05
CA MET A 269 -4.55 5.36 -16.30
C MET A 269 -5.92 4.73 -16.61
N ALA A 270 -6.59 4.15 -15.61
CA ALA A 270 -7.93 3.60 -15.74
C ALA A 270 -8.96 4.67 -16.13
N LEU A 271 -8.84 5.88 -15.56
CA LEU A 271 -9.69 7.03 -15.94
C LEU A 271 -9.57 7.34 -17.43
N ALA A 272 -8.34 7.38 -17.96
CA ALA A 272 -8.11 7.58 -19.38
C ALA A 272 -8.71 6.43 -20.22
N ALA A 273 -8.53 5.19 -19.77
CA ALA A 273 -9.00 4.00 -20.47
C ALA A 273 -10.52 4.03 -20.68
N ILE A 274 -11.30 4.26 -19.62
CA ILE A 274 -12.78 4.23 -19.69
C ILE A 274 -13.38 5.46 -20.37
N ASN A 275 -12.66 6.58 -20.42
CA ASN A 275 -13.13 7.85 -20.97
C ASN A 275 -12.56 8.15 -22.37
N ASN A 276 -11.96 7.17 -23.03
CA ASN A 276 -11.31 7.38 -24.34
C ASN A 276 -10.37 8.61 -24.34
N GLY A 277 -9.67 8.80 -23.24
CA GLY A 277 -8.81 9.96 -22.99
C GLY A 277 -7.33 9.64 -23.15
N ARG A 278 -6.50 10.66 -22.92
CA ARG A 278 -5.05 10.55 -22.85
C ARG A 278 -4.54 11.13 -21.54
N ILE A 279 -3.77 10.34 -20.80
CA ILE A 279 -3.08 10.82 -19.59
C ILE A 279 -1.62 10.39 -19.66
N ARG A 280 -0.74 11.37 -19.41
CA ARG A 280 0.69 11.13 -19.24
C ARG A 280 1.05 11.26 -17.76
N ILE A 281 1.68 10.22 -17.23
CA ILE A 281 2.27 10.20 -15.88
C ILE A 281 3.71 10.68 -15.99
N ASN A 282 4.01 11.89 -15.47
CA ASN A 282 5.27 12.57 -15.70
C ASN A 282 6.47 11.98 -14.94
N ASN A 283 6.23 11.26 -13.86
CA ASN A 283 7.25 10.84 -12.89
C ASN A 283 7.22 9.33 -12.60
N LEU A 284 6.82 8.54 -13.58
CA LEU A 284 6.82 7.07 -13.49
C LEU A 284 7.27 6.47 -14.82
N THR A 285 8.08 5.43 -14.74
CA THR A 285 8.59 4.70 -15.91
C THR A 285 8.48 3.20 -15.71
N MET A 286 8.68 2.42 -16.78
CA MET A 286 8.73 0.96 -16.71
C MET A 286 9.96 0.41 -15.96
N GLN A 287 10.89 1.25 -15.56
CA GLN A 287 12.08 0.83 -14.78
C GLN A 287 11.77 0.62 -13.29
N THR A 288 10.59 1.01 -12.82
CA THR A 288 10.19 0.76 -11.44
C THR A 288 10.07 -0.73 -11.15
N ASN A 289 10.43 -1.14 -9.94
CA ASN A 289 10.22 -2.50 -9.42
C ASN A 289 8.83 -2.69 -8.79
N GLN A 290 7.98 -1.66 -8.78
CA GLN A 290 6.62 -1.76 -8.27
C GLN A 290 5.78 -2.65 -9.20
N PRO A 291 5.16 -3.74 -8.68
CA PRO A 291 4.47 -4.71 -9.53
C PRO A 291 3.24 -4.12 -10.23
N ASP A 292 2.61 -3.12 -9.64
CA ASP A 292 1.39 -2.50 -10.18
C ASP A 292 1.61 -1.74 -11.49
N ILE A 293 2.87 -1.50 -11.86
CA ILE A 293 3.22 -0.93 -13.16
C ILE A 293 2.76 -1.82 -14.33
N TYR A 294 2.70 -3.13 -14.13
CA TYR A 294 2.25 -4.09 -15.13
C TYR A 294 0.74 -4.05 -15.41
N MET A 295 0.02 -3.18 -14.70
CA MET A 295 -1.34 -2.84 -15.08
C MET A 295 -1.43 -2.25 -16.50
N VAL A 296 -0.33 -1.67 -17.01
CA VAL A 296 -0.24 -1.21 -18.40
C VAL A 296 -0.47 -2.34 -19.41
N ASP A 297 -0.03 -3.56 -19.11
CA ASP A 297 -0.23 -4.73 -19.99
C ASP A 297 -1.71 -5.12 -20.06
N ILE A 298 -2.44 -4.93 -18.96
CA ILE A 298 -3.89 -5.15 -18.92
C ILE A 298 -4.60 -4.07 -19.75
N TYR A 299 -4.22 -2.81 -19.62
CA TYR A 299 -4.79 -1.74 -20.46
C TYR A 299 -4.52 -1.97 -21.94
N GLU A 300 -3.32 -2.41 -22.32
CA GLU A 300 -3.00 -2.80 -23.70
C GLU A 300 -3.87 -3.96 -24.16
N LYS A 301 -4.07 -4.99 -23.32
CA LYS A 301 -4.99 -6.11 -23.61
C LYS A 301 -6.43 -5.65 -23.80
N MET A 302 -6.85 -4.62 -23.07
CA MET A 302 -8.16 -4.01 -23.21
C MET A 302 -8.28 -3.06 -24.43
N GLY A 303 -7.22 -2.92 -25.21
CA GLY A 303 -7.20 -2.17 -26.48
C GLY A 303 -6.59 -0.77 -26.37
N CYS A 304 -6.17 -0.32 -25.20
CA CYS A 304 -5.51 0.97 -25.02
C CYS A 304 -4.11 0.98 -25.64
N THR A 305 -3.64 2.15 -26.03
CA THR A 305 -2.24 2.36 -26.43
C THR A 305 -1.46 2.87 -25.24
N VAL A 306 -0.32 2.24 -24.92
CA VAL A 306 0.59 2.68 -23.85
C VAL A 306 1.92 3.08 -24.46
N ILE A 307 2.36 4.31 -24.18
CA ILE A 307 3.66 4.82 -24.58
C ILE A 307 4.59 4.76 -23.37
N LYS A 308 5.62 3.93 -23.47
CA LYS A 308 6.60 3.67 -22.42
C LYS A 308 7.85 4.53 -22.68
N GLY A 309 7.82 5.78 -22.21
CA GLY A 309 8.91 6.74 -22.39
C GLY A 309 10.05 6.53 -21.40
N GLU A 310 11.15 7.25 -21.61
CA GLU A 310 12.32 7.20 -20.70
C GLU A 310 12.04 7.85 -19.35
N GLU A 311 11.20 8.89 -19.32
CA GLU A 311 10.86 9.65 -18.11
C GLU A 311 9.36 9.63 -17.77
N PHE A 312 8.51 8.99 -18.58
CA PHE A 312 7.06 8.99 -18.42
C PHE A 312 6.42 7.72 -18.93
N ILE A 313 5.17 7.53 -18.53
CA ILE A 313 4.23 6.57 -19.13
C ILE A 313 3.00 7.35 -19.58
N GLU A 314 2.52 7.09 -20.78
CA GLU A 314 1.31 7.68 -21.31
C GLU A 314 0.33 6.60 -21.74
N ILE A 315 -0.93 6.77 -21.39
CA ILE A 315 -2.01 5.91 -21.84
C ILE A 315 -2.99 6.68 -22.72
N GLN A 316 -3.43 6.05 -23.79
CA GLN A 316 -4.50 6.51 -24.65
C GLN A 316 -5.61 5.48 -24.62
N GLY A 317 -6.77 5.88 -24.15
CA GLY A 317 -7.98 5.08 -24.13
C GLY A 317 -8.52 4.85 -25.54
N VAL A 318 -9.56 4.01 -25.61
CA VAL A 318 -10.27 3.66 -26.84
C VAL A 318 -11.77 3.86 -26.66
N PRO A 319 -12.54 4.00 -27.76
CA PRO A 319 -14.00 4.15 -27.67
C PRO A 319 -14.70 2.97 -26.98
N GLN A 320 -14.16 1.75 -27.13
CA GLN A 320 -14.68 0.52 -26.55
C GLN A 320 -13.53 -0.32 -26.03
N LEU A 321 -13.53 -0.57 -24.72
CA LEU A 321 -12.58 -1.50 -24.09
C LEU A 321 -12.93 -2.94 -24.45
N LYS A 322 -11.91 -3.76 -24.63
CA LYS A 322 -12.02 -5.19 -24.86
C LYS A 322 -12.07 -5.96 -23.55
N GLY A 323 -12.97 -6.91 -23.48
CA GLY A 323 -13.05 -7.87 -22.39
C GLY A 323 -12.84 -9.30 -22.89
N ASP A 324 -13.60 -10.21 -22.33
CA ASP A 324 -13.62 -11.63 -22.70
C ASP A 324 -12.30 -12.35 -22.40
N PHE A 325 -11.77 -12.10 -21.19
CA PHE A 325 -10.56 -12.75 -20.71
C PHE A 325 -10.59 -13.06 -19.21
N GLU A 326 -9.73 -13.99 -18.83
CA GLU A 326 -9.41 -14.31 -17.46
C GLU A 326 -7.97 -13.91 -17.17
N ILE A 327 -7.71 -13.41 -15.96
CA ILE A 327 -6.39 -12.97 -15.53
C ILE A 327 -6.16 -13.24 -14.04
N SER A 328 -4.99 -13.79 -13.74
CA SER A 328 -4.49 -13.87 -12.38
C SER A 328 -3.92 -12.52 -11.95
N MET A 329 -4.44 -12.00 -10.84
CA MET A 329 -3.95 -10.74 -10.25
C MET A 329 -3.06 -10.99 -9.03
N LYS A 330 -2.52 -12.20 -8.88
CA LYS A 330 -1.71 -12.60 -7.73
C LYS A 330 -0.53 -11.65 -7.46
N GLU A 331 0.15 -11.20 -8.51
CA GLU A 331 1.35 -10.37 -8.40
C GLU A 331 1.05 -8.87 -8.25
N MET A 332 -0.15 -8.44 -8.61
CA MET A 332 -0.62 -7.04 -8.47
C MET A 332 -2.05 -6.99 -7.91
N SER A 333 -2.29 -7.74 -6.87
CA SER A 333 -3.62 -7.94 -6.28
C SER A 333 -4.27 -6.64 -5.75
N ASP A 334 -3.49 -5.62 -5.44
CA ASP A 334 -3.99 -4.29 -5.08
C ASP A 334 -4.74 -3.60 -6.23
N GLN A 335 -4.51 -4.02 -7.49
CA GLN A 335 -5.19 -3.51 -8.67
C GLN A 335 -6.47 -4.27 -9.02
N THR A 336 -6.84 -5.29 -8.27
CA THR A 336 -8.08 -6.05 -8.46
C THR A 336 -9.30 -5.14 -8.48
N LEU A 337 -9.40 -4.20 -7.54
CA LEU A 337 -10.51 -3.25 -7.45
C LEU A 337 -10.56 -2.30 -8.64
N THR A 338 -9.42 -1.83 -9.12
CA THR A 338 -9.32 -0.97 -10.30
C THR A 338 -9.84 -1.70 -11.55
N LEU A 339 -9.39 -2.93 -11.77
CA LEU A 339 -9.86 -3.74 -12.91
C LEU A 339 -11.34 -4.06 -12.80
N ALA A 340 -11.83 -4.42 -11.61
CA ALA A 340 -13.24 -4.67 -11.37
C ALA A 340 -14.12 -3.43 -11.66
N ALA A 341 -13.65 -2.23 -11.28
CA ALA A 341 -14.39 -0.99 -11.51
C ALA A 341 -14.50 -0.60 -13.00
N ILE A 342 -13.49 -0.91 -13.81
CA ILE A 342 -13.51 -0.60 -15.25
C ILE A 342 -14.10 -1.73 -16.11
N ALA A 343 -14.18 -2.94 -15.58
CA ALA A 343 -14.68 -4.11 -16.31
C ALA A 343 -16.11 -3.96 -16.88
N PRO A 344 -17.06 -3.26 -16.24
CA PRO A 344 -18.39 -3.05 -16.80
C PRO A 344 -18.38 -2.32 -18.17
N PHE A 345 -17.33 -1.55 -18.45
CA PHE A 345 -17.19 -0.77 -19.69
C PHE A 345 -16.51 -1.55 -20.82
N ALA A 346 -16.15 -2.81 -20.59
CA ALA A 346 -15.59 -3.69 -21.62
C ALA A 346 -16.72 -4.34 -22.44
N ASP A 347 -16.36 -4.89 -23.60
CA ASP A 347 -17.29 -5.56 -24.52
C ASP A 347 -17.56 -7.04 -24.19
N GLY A 348 -16.85 -7.60 -23.23
CA GLY A 348 -17.02 -8.97 -22.75
C GLY A 348 -16.67 -9.10 -21.27
N PRO A 349 -17.02 -10.23 -20.61
CA PRO A 349 -16.76 -10.43 -19.20
C PRO A 349 -15.27 -10.54 -18.90
N ILE A 350 -14.89 -10.07 -17.71
CA ILE A 350 -13.52 -10.17 -17.18
C ILE A 350 -13.55 -10.99 -15.90
N THR A 351 -12.76 -12.05 -15.86
CA THR A 351 -12.57 -12.90 -14.68
C THR A 351 -11.23 -12.64 -14.04
N ILE A 352 -11.24 -12.33 -12.73
CA ILE A 352 -10.05 -12.09 -11.91
C ILE A 352 -9.91 -13.26 -10.97
N THR A 353 -8.70 -13.87 -10.90
CA THR A 353 -8.39 -15.05 -10.10
C THR A 353 -7.18 -14.84 -9.20
N ASP A 354 -6.94 -15.79 -8.29
CA ASP A 354 -5.75 -15.89 -7.43
C ASP A 354 -5.56 -14.73 -6.45
N VAL A 355 -6.65 -14.14 -5.97
CA VAL A 355 -6.61 -13.00 -5.04
C VAL A 355 -7.34 -13.25 -3.73
N GLU A 356 -7.45 -14.50 -3.26
CA GLU A 356 -8.11 -14.84 -2.00
C GLU A 356 -7.57 -14.03 -0.81
N HIS A 357 -6.28 -13.75 -0.78
CA HIS A 357 -5.62 -13.01 0.30
C HIS A 357 -6.13 -11.58 0.48
N ILE A 358 -6.70 -10.93 -0.55
CA ILE A 358 -7.25 -9.57 -0.41
C ILE A 358 -8.54 -9.52 0.41
N ARG A 359 -9.14 -10.66 0.75
CA ARG A 359 -10.25 -10.72 1.70
C ARG A 359 -9.84 -10.33 3.13
N HIS A 360 -8.55 -10.44 3.42
CA HIS A 360 -7.95 -10.16 4.73
C HIS A 360 -7.17 -8.84 4.77
N HIS A 361 -7.34 -7.98 3.77
CA HIS A 361 -6.75 -6.65 3.73
C HIS A 361 -7.55 -5.64 4.57
N GLU A 362 -7.52 -4.38 4.21
CA GLU A 362 -8.27 -3.32 4.91
C GLU A 362 -9.77 -3.62 4.99
N SER A 363 -10.29 -4.24 3.95
CA SER A 363 -11.64 -4.81 3.86
C SER A 363 -11.59 -6.19 3.21
N ASP A 364 -12.72 -6.90 3.17
CA ASP A 364 -12.90 -8.00 2.21
C ASP A 364 -13.16 -7.37 0.83
N ARG A 365 -12.08 -7.14 0.08
CA ARG A 365 -12.10 -6.41 -1.18
C ARG A 365 -12.89 -7.11 -2.28
N ILE A 366 -12.91 -8.46 -2.30
CA ILE A 366 -13.70 -9.20 -3.27
C ILE A 366 -15.18 -8.97 -2.99
N HIS A 367 -15.59 -9.13 -1.74
CA HIS A 367 -16.97 -8.91 -1.33
C HIS A 367 -17.42 -7.47 -1.55
N ALA A 368 -16.58 -6.49 -1.20
CA ALA A 368 -16.85 -5.07 -1.40
C ALA A 368 -17.08 -4.74 -2.88
N ALA A 369 -16.20 -5.19 -3.77
CA ALA A 369 -16.35 -4.97 -5.22
C ALA A 369 -17.65 -5.57 -5.75
N CYS A 370 -17.93 -6.83 -5.40
CA CYS A 370 -19.15 -7.51 -5.86
C CYS A 370 -20.41 -6.82 -5.34
N THR A 371 -20.44 -6.42 -4.09
CA THR A 371 -21.60 -5.77 -3.47
C THR A 371 -21.86 -4.41 -4.10
N GLU A 372 -20.85 -3.58 -4.26
CA GLU A 372 -21.02 -2.22 -4.78
C GLU A 372 -21.37 -2.22 -6.29
N LEU A 373 -20.74 -3.09 -7.07
CA LEU A 373 -21.09 -3.23 -8.49
C LEU A 373 -22.52 -3.75 -8.69
N ARG A 374 -23.00 -4.66 -7.84
CA ARG A 374 -24.40 -5.11 -7.87
C ARG A 374 -25.39 -3.99 -7.56
N LYS A 375 -25.08 -3.10 -6.61
CA LYS A 375 -25.90 -1.89 -6.35
C LYS A 375 -26.04 -1.02 -7.59
N MET A 376 -25.02 -0.96 -8.42
CA MET A 376 -25.01 -0.22 -9.68
C MET A 376 -25.69 -0.96 -10.84
N GLY A 377 -26.31 -2.13 -10.58
CA GLY A 377 -26.99 -2.93 -11.60
C GLY A 377 -26.06 -3.80 -12.46
N ILE A 378 -24.80 -3.94 -12.08
CA ILE A 378 -23.83 -4.77 -12.80
C ILE A 378 -23.93 -6.23 -12.34
N LYS A 379 -23.98 -7.14 -13.29
CA LYS A 379 -23.92 -8.58 -13.04
C LYS A 379 -22.50 -8.97 -12.65
N VAL A 380 -22.36 -9.56 -11.46
CA VAL A 380 -21.07 -10.01 -10.91
C VAL A 380 -21.25 -11.40 -10.31
N GLN A 381 -20.27 -12.25 -10.54
CA GLN A 381 -20.15 -13.54 -9.87
C GLN A 381 -18.95 -13.49 -8.92
N GLU A 382 -19.19 -13.80 -7.65
CA GLU A 382 -18.18 -13.85 -6.61
C GLU A 382 -17.64 -15.26 -6.44
N PHE A 383 -16.31 -15.41 -6.39
CA PHE A 383 -15.61 -16.66 -6.08
C PHE A 383 -14.84 -16.52 -4.77
N SER A 384 -14.37 -17.62 -4.20
CA SER A 384 -13.52 -17.59 -3.01
C SER A 384 -12.24 -16.80 -3.23
N ASP A 385 -11.64 -16.93 -4.39
CA ASP A 385 -10.33 -16.38 -4.77
C ASP A 385 -10.39 -15.27 -5.83
N GLY A 386 -11.59 -14.74 -6.16
CA GLY A 386 -11.74 -13.73 -7.18
C GLY A 386 -13.17 -13.38 -7.55
N LEU A 387 -13.37 -12.83 -8.71
CA LEU A 387 -14.67 -12.41 -9.20
C LEU A 387 -14.72 -12.36 -10.73
N LYS A 388 -15.94 -12.47 -11.27
CA LYS A 388 -16.24 -12.26 -12.71
C LYS A 388 -17.20 -11.10 -12.82
N VAL A 389 -16.81 -10.09 -13.59
CA VAL A 389 -17.61 -8.90 -13.87
C VAL A 389 -18.08 -8.92 -15.33
N TYR A 390 -19.38 -8.75 -15.53
CA TYR A 390 -19.98 -8.72 -16.85
C TYR A 390 -20.13 -7.29 -17.36
N PRO A 391 -20.11 -7.09 -18.69
CA PRO A 391 -20.41 -5.80 -19.29
C PRO A 391 -21.81 -5.30 -18.88
N GLY A 392 -21.92 -3.99 -18.74
CA GLY A 392 -23.20 -3.35 -18.45
C GLY A 392 -23.03 -1.83 -18.34
N THR A 393 -24.17 -1.16 -18.19
CA THR A 393 -24.18 0.28 -17.93
C THR A 393 -24.45 0.50 -16.45
N PRO A 394 -23.45 0.90 -15.65
CA PRO A 394 -23.65 1.17 -14.24
C PRO A 394 -24.65 2.30 -14.02
N VAL A 395 -25.47 2.19 -12.99
CA VAL A 395 -26.38 3.24 -12.53
C VAL A 395 -25.74 3.98 -11.36
N GLY A 396 -25.77 5.30 -11.37
CA GLY A 396 -25.24 6.13 -10.28
C GLY A 396 -26.02 5.94 -9.00
N VAL A 397 -25.31 5.62 -7.93
CA VAL A 397 -25.82 5.42 -6.58
C VAL A 397 -24.75 5.84 -5.57
N GLU A 398 -25.13 5.94 -4.31
CA GLU A 398 -24.17 6.08 -3.21
C GLU A 398 -23.50 4.73 -2.91
N LEU A 399 -22.17 4.74 -2.88
CA LEU A 399 -21.32 3.57 -2.70
C LEU A 399 -20.56 3.64 -1.38
N HIS A 400 -20.37 2.50 -0.76
CA HIS A 400 -19.61 2.37 0.46
C HIS A 400 -18.12 2.27 0.20
N SER A 401 -17.31 2.98 0.99
CA SER A 401 -15.85 2.87 0.96
C SER A 401 -15.30 1.70 1.76
N TYR A 402 -16.06 1.16 2.71
CA TYR A 402 -15.61 0.10 3.65
C TYR A 402 -14.38 0.52 4.49
N ASP A 403 -14.19 1.83 4.70
CA ASP A 403 -12.96 2.41 5.28
C ASP A 403 -11.68 1.90 4.58
N ASP A 404 -11.82 1.59 3.29
CA ASP A 404 -10.74 1.10 2.42
C ASP A 404 -10.49 2.09 1.28
N HIS A 405 -9.33 2.71 1.32
CA HIS A 405 -8.89 3.70 0.34
C HIS A 405 -8.95 3.20 -1.10
N ARG A 406 -8.63 1.92 -1.35
CA ARG A 406 -8.65 1.35 -2.70
C ARG A 406 -10.06 1.12 -3.21
N VAL A 407 -10.99 0.75 -2.33
CA VAL A 407 -12.42 0.68 -2.69
C VAL A 407 -12.93 2.07 -3.08
N ALA A 408 -12.66 3.08 -2.26
CA ALA A 408 -13.07 4.45 -2.53
C ALA A 408 -12.49 4.98 -3.85
N MET A 409 -11.18 4.82 -4.07
CA MET A 409 -10.51 5.34 -5.26
C MET A 409 -10.96 4.61 -6.54
N ALA A 410 -11.06 3.29 -6.52
CA ALA A 410 -11.48 2.51 -7.67
C ALA A 410 -12.91 2.80 -8.09
N LEU A 411 -13.85 2.81 -7.14
CA LEU A 411 -15.26 3.09 -7.42
C LEU A 411 -15.49 4.55 -7.88
N SER A 412 -14.67 5.49 -7.42
CA SER A 412 -14.70 6.87 -7.87
C SER A 412 -14.48 7.01 -9.39
N LEU A 413 -13.73 6.11 -9.99
CA LEU A 413 -13.48 6.11 -11.44
C LEU A 413 -14.78 5.97 -12.24
N ILE A 414 -15.74 5.19 -11.75
CA ILE A 414 -17.03 4.99 -12.42
C ILE A 414 -17.79 6.33 -12.52
N GLY A 415 -17.71 7.16 -11.49
CA GLY A 415 -18.34 8.49 -11.44
C GLY A 415 -17.78 9.46 -12.49
N THR A 416 -16.58 9.24 -13.00
CA THR A 416 -16.01 10.06 -14.08
C THR A 416 -16.72 9.86 -15.42
N LYS A 417 -17.51 8.79 -15.55
CA LYS A 417 -18.26 8.40 -16.74
C LYS A 417 -19.78 8.31 -16.52
N VAL A 418 -20.20 7.98 -15.32
CA VAL A 418 -21.59 7.72 -14.95
C VAL A 418 -22.11 8.80 -14.00
N PRO A 419 -23.22 9.50 -14.30
CA PRO A 419 -23.78 10.50 -13.39
C PRO A 419 -24.38 9.88 -12.14
N GLY A 420 -24.40 10.63 -11.02
CA GLY A 420 -25.07 10.23 -9.80
C GLY A 420 -24.26 9.31 -8.88
N VAL A 421 -22.97 9.12 -9.13
CA VAL A 421 -22.09 8.35 -8.26
C VAL A 421 -21.62 9.23 -7.09
N SER A 422 -21.77 8.72 -5.89
CA SER A 422 -21.16 9.28 -4.68
C SER A 422 -20.48 8.19 -3.86
N ILE A 423 -19.45 8.58 -3.12
CA ILE A 423 -18.69 7.68 -2.25
C ILE A 423 -18.85 8.15 -0.82
N GLU A 424 -19.32 7.28 0.06
CA GLU A 424 -19.41 7.51 1.48
C GLU A 424 -18.03 7.46 2.12
N ASP A 425 -17.80 8.34 3.10
CA ASP A 425 -16.54 8.42 3.86
C ASP A 425 -15.28 8.47 2.97
N PRO A 426 -15.16 9.47 2.09
CA PRO A 426 -14.02 9.58 1.18
C PRO A 426 -12.70 9.87 1.91
N GLY A 427 -12.75 10.22 3.18
CA GLY A 427 -11.56 10.51 4.00
C GLY A 427 -10.62 9.31 4.15
N CYS A 428 -11.09 8.09 3.93
CA CYS A 428 -10.26 6.88 3.96
C CYS A 428 -9.11 6.89 2.92
N VAL A 429 -9.18 7.72 1.86
CA VAL A 429 -8.09 7.86 0.88
C VAL A 429 -6.82 8.44 1.48
N SER A 430 -6.89 9.08 2.65
CA SER A 430 -5.73 9.61 3.38
C SER A 430 -4.68 8.55 3.70
N LYS A 431 -5.07 7.29 3.69
CA LYS A 431 -4.16 6.16 3.93
C LYS A 431 -3.04 6.05 2.90
N THR A 432 -3.31 6.37 1.63
CA THR A 432 -2.31 6.25 0.55
C THR A 432 -2.26 7.41 -0.42
N CYS A 433 -3.34 8.17 -0.57
CA CYS A 433 -3.39 9.32 -1.48
C CYS A 433 -4.35 10.39 -0.95
N PRO A 434 -3.95 11.17 0.06
CA PRO A 434 -4.81 12.22 0.62
C PRO A 434 -5.31 13.23 -0.40
N THR A 435 -4.57 13.42 -1.50
CA THR A 435 -4.86 14.37 -2.58
C THR A 435 -5.62 13.75 -3.76
N PHE A 436 -6.15 12.54 -3.63
CA PHE A 436 -6.76 11.81 -4.74
C PHE A 436 -7.86 12.61 -5.46
N TYR A 437 -8.79 13.19 -4.70
CA TYR A 437 -9.87 13.98 -5.28
C TYR A 437 -9.41 15.31 -5.85
N ASP A 438 -8.35 15.92 -5.30
CA ASP A 438 -7.72 17.11 -5.88
C ASP A 438 -7.09 16.78 -7.23
N LEU A 439 -6.44 15.63 -7.34
CA LEU A 439 -5.87 15.14 -8.60
C LEU A 439 -6.97 14.86 -9.64
N LEU A 440 -8.10 14.27 -9.25
CA LEU A 440 -9.25 14.14 -10.14
C LEU A 440 -9.75 15.49 -10.64
N ALA A 441 -9.86 16.48 -9.75
CA ALA A 441 -10.28 17.83 -10.11
C ALA A 441 -9.30 18.51 -11.08
N GLN A 442 -8.00 18.32 -10.93
CA GLN A 442 -6.98 18.80 -11.88
C GLN A 442 -7.16 18.22 -13.29
N LEU A 443 -7.71 17.02 -13.40
CA LEU A 443 -8.02 16.37 -14.67
C LEU A 443 -9.37 16.77 -15.28
N GLY A 444 -10.08 17.71 -14.64
CA GLY A 444 -11.37 18.23 -15.14
C GLY A 444 -12.59 17.45 -14.62
N VAL A 445 -12.41 16.52 -13.68
CA VAL A 445 -13.52 15.83 -13.01
C VAL A 445 -14.15 16.78 -11.99
N ALA A 446 -15.46 17.00 -12.08
CA ALA A 446 -16.16 17.80 -11.07
C ALA A 446 -16.39 16.96 -9.82
N VAL A 447 -15.86 17.45 -8.69
CA VAL A 447 -15.93 16.83 -7.37
C VAL A 447 -16.64 17.79 -6.43
N SER A 448 -17.62 17.31 -5.68
CA SER A 448 -18.31 18.09 -4.64
C SER A 448 -18.43 17.29 -3.35
N TYR A 449 -18.33 18.00 -2.22
CA TYR A 449 -18.29 17.40 -0.89
C TYR A 449 -19.53 17.75 -0.10
N LYS A 450 -20.17 16.74 0.51
CA LYS A 450 -21.14 16.92 1.58
C LYS A 450 -20.42 16.75 2.91
N ARG A 451 -20.36 17.80 3.72
CA ARG A 451 -19.69 17.75 5.02
C ARG A 451 -20.68 17.29 6.10
N LYS A 452 -20.14 16.63 7.14
CA LYS A 452 -20.88 16.24 8.33
C LYS A 452 -21.45 17.53 8.99
N LYS A 453 -22.66 17.45 9.48
CA LYS A 453 -23.21 18.54 10.29
C LYS A 453 -22.43 18.61 11.60
N ALA A 454 -21.96 19.80 11.95
CA ALA A 454 -21.29 20.08 13.21
C ALA A 454 -22.21 19.79 14.40
#